data_da888f1b5a238cbfa9f2f8c4b2885c39
#
_entry.id   da888f1b5a238cbfa9f2f8c4b2885c39
#
_cell.length_a   1.000
_cell.length_b   1.000
_cell.length_c   1.000
_cell.angle_alpha   90.00
_cell.angle_beta   90.00
_cell.angle_gamma   90.00
#
_symmetry.space_group_name_H-M   'P 1'
#
loop_
_entity.id
_entity.type
_entity.pdbx_description
1 polymer ?
#
loop_
_entity_poly.entity_id
_entity_poly.type
_entity_poly.pdbx_seq_one_letter_code
_entity_poly.pdbx_strand_id
1 'polypeptide(L)'
;KTDNKGLYSISIISPDRPILIEIEGGFYLEEASGLKVQMDRAQNYKLSAVRFYESGVPVTMNATFFTTIATGLVEYLVQTRGDAINNAVLQANQQVSSWAGFDIETTVPVDVSIPSSASAFLTDEHRYGFVAAGISELTRQVNVDVGEPAHRVWPSIAFIRAAYDDVRVDGLLDGRGSAGAITLGSLSLT
;
A
#
# COMPACT_ATOMS: atom_id res chain seq x y z
N LYS A 1 7.08 12.88 11.14
CA LYS A 1 8.02 11.76 11.20
C LYS A 1 7.40 10.66 12.05
N THR A 2 7.45 9.40 11.59
CA THR A 2 7.04 8.25 12.38
C THR A 2 8.04 7.97 13.51
N ASP A 3 7.56 7.37 14.60
CA ASP A 3 8.42 6.80 15.64
C ASP A 3 9.03 5.46 15.19
N ASN A 4 9.70 4.77 16.12
CA ASN A 4 10.32 3.45 15.85
C ASN A 4 9.32 2.29 15.69
N LYS A 5 8.02 2.54 15.94
CA LYS A 5 6.92 1.60 15.74
C LYS A 5 6.11 1.93 14.47
N GLY A 6 6.54 2.94 13.69
CA GLY A 6 5.80 3.40 12.53
C GLY A 6 4.60 4.30 12.86
N LEU A 7 4.38 4.66 14.12
CA LEU A 7 3.26 5.50 14.53
C LEU A 7 3.55 6.98 14.27
N TYR A 8 2.52 7.72 13.93
CA TYR A 8 2.56 9.16 13.74
C TYR A 8 1.32 9.82 14.36
N SER A 9 1.44 11.10 14.71
CA SER A 9 0.33 11.94 15.12
C SER A 9 0.47 13.31 14.47
N ILE A 10 -0.60 13.80 13.88
CA ILE A 10 -0.65 15.09 13.19
C ILE A 10 -1.90 15.81 13.68
N SER A 11 -1.72 17.05 14.14
CA SER A 11 -2.85 17.94 14.43
C SER A 11 -3.12 18.80 13.20
N ILE A 12 -4.35 18.76 12.72
CA ILE A 12 -4.79 19.54 11.56
C ILE A 12 -5.99 20.39 11.93
N ILE A 13 -6.05 21.57 11.35
CA ILE A 13 -7.24 22.44 11.37
C ILE A 13 -7.75 22.43 9.94
N SER A 14 -8.84 21.73 9.70
CA SER A 14 -9.39 21.57 8.36
C SER A 14 -10.91 21.50 8.44
N PRO A 15 -11.64 22.05 7.47
CA PRO A 15 -13.05 21.74 7.28
C PRO A 15 -13.24 20.25 6.90
N ASP A 16 -14.48 19.77 6.98
CA ASP A 16 -14.86 18.43 6.57
C ASP A 16 -14.48 18.18 5.12
N ARG A 17 -13.52 17.28 4.90
CA ARG A 17 -13.00 16.93 3.57
C ARG A 17 -12.12 15.69 3.62
N PRO A 18 -11.82 15.06 2.47
CA PRO A 18 -10.81 14.04 2.38
C PRO A 18 -9.41 14.56 2.74
N ILE A 19 -8.68 13.74 3.45
CA ILE A 19 -7.26 13.94 3.79
C ILE A 19 -6.47 12.84 3.15
N LEU A 20 -5.40 13.22 2.46
CA LEU A 20 -4.37 12.32 1.96
C LEU A 20 -3.16 12.36 2.90
N ILE A 21 -2.70 11.18 3.30
CA ILE A 21 -1.43 11.00 4.00
C ILE A 21 -0.48 10.24 3.07
N GLU A 22 0.72 10.75 2.93
CA GLU A 22 1.81 10.10 2.21
C GLU A 22 3.01 9.92 3.12
N ILE A 23 3.57 8.72 3.15
CA ILE A 23 4.78 8.36 3.89
C ILE A 23 5.86 8.05 2.87
N GLU A 24 6.93 8.83 2.89
CA GLU A 24 8.05 8.72 1.98
C GLU A 24 9.39 8.87 2.70
N GLY A 25 10.44 8.31 2.14
CA GLY A 25 11.76 8.32 2.75
C GLY A 25 11.85 7.43 3.97
N GLY A 26 13.02 7.43 4.64
CA GLY A 26 13.27 6.54 5.77
C GLY A 26 13.56 5.11 5.35
N PHE A 27 13.36 4.17 6.27
CA PHE A 27 13.68 2.76 6.08
C PHE A 27 12.58 1.90 6.68
N TYR A 28 12.39 0.71 6.10
CA TYR A 28 11.60 -0.36 6.69
C TYR A 28 12.38 -1.68 6.62
N LEU A 29 11.91 -2.70 7.31
CA LEU A 29 12.46 -4.07 7.22
C LEU A 29 11.59 -4.88 6.28
N GLU A 30 12.22 -5.52 5.30
CA GLU A 30 11.56 -6.52 4.45
C GLU A 30 11.25 -7.77 5.27
N GLU A 31 10.01 -8.16 5.37
CA GLU A 31 9.57 -9.27 6.21
C GLU A 31 10.18 -10.60 5.78
N ALA A 32 10.27 -10.87 4.47
CA ALA A 32 10.80 -12.12 3.97
C ALA A 32 12.32 -12.26 4.08
N SER A 33 13.07 -11.17 4.07
CA SER A 33 14.55 -11.19 4.06
C SER A 33 15.18 -10.63 5.33
N GLY A 34 14.43 -9.86 6.12
CA GLY A 34 14.95 -9.08 7.25
C GLY A 34 15.88 -7.93 6.81
N LEU A 35 15.98 -7.65 5.53
CA LEU A 35 16.84 -6.58 5.04
C LEU A 35 16.22 -5.21 5.31
N LYS A 36 17.08 -4.27 5.68
CA LYS A 36 16.69 -2.87 5.83
C LYS A 36 16.68 -2.19 4.46
N VAL A 37 15.50 -1.78 4.03
CA VAL A 37 15.28 -1.16 2.73
C VAL A 37 14.97 0.32 2.89
N GLN A 38 15.56 1.14 2.02
CA GLN A 38 15.27 2.57 1.94
C GLN A 38 14.06 2.82 1.05
N MET A 39 13.10 3.61 1.56
CA MET A 39 12.03 4.17 0.73
C MET A 39 12.60 5.35 -0.07
N ASP A 40 13.11 5.06 -1.27
CA ASP A 40 13.81 6.03 -2.09
C ASP A 40 12.82 6.99 -2.76
N ARG A 41 12.92 8.27 -2.42
CA ARG A 41 12.12 9.34 -3.03
C ARG A 41 12.37 9.51 -4.52
N ALA A 42 13.59 9.24 -4.98
CA ALA A 42 13.93 9.34 -6.40
C ALA A 42 13.19 8.28 -7.23
N GLN A 43 12.86 7.14 -6.62
CA GLN A 43 12.02 6.09 -7.20
C GLN A 43 10.52 6.32 -6.95
N ASN A 44 10.17 7.41 -6.29
CA ASN A 44 8.80 7.71 -5.86
C ASN A 44 8.16 6.58 -5.01
N TYR A 45 8.99 5.94 -4.16
CA TYR A 45 8.52 4.93 -3.22
C TYR A 45 7.83 5.60 -2.05
N LYS A 46 6.53 5.35 -1.94
CA LYS A 46 5.69 5.88 -0.87
C LYS A 46 4.57 4.93 -0.51
N LEU A 47 4.10 5.02 0.70
CA LEU A 47 2.82 4.48 1.15
C LEU A 47 1.85 5.64 1.32
N SER A 48 0.59 5.42 0.98
CA SER A 48 -0.44 6.44 1.10
C SER A 48 -1.76 5.88 1.64
N ALA A 49 -2.55 6.78 2.21
CA ALA A 49 -3.92 6.52 2.60
C ALA A 49 -4.74 7.79 2.39
N VAL A 50 -5.96 7.64 1.92
CA VAL A 50 -6.92 8.73 1.78
C VAL A 50 -8.20 8.36 2.50
N ARG A 51 -8.69 9.28 3.33
CA ARG A 51 -9.91 9.07 4.10
C ARG A 51 -10.65 10.39 4.28
N PHE A 52 -11.98 10.33 4.42
CA PHE A 52 -12.76 11.49 4.78
C PHE A 52 -12.48 11.88 6.24
N TYR A 53 -12.21 13.16 6.46
CA TYR A 53 -12.01 13.76 7.78
C TYR A 53 -13.21 14.60 8.16
N GLU A 54 -13.76 14.32 9.33
CA GLU A 54 -14.78 15.14 9.98
C GLU A 54 -14.11 16.03 11.02
N SER A 55 -14.36 17.33 10.93
CA SER A 55 -13.72 18.33 11.78
C SER A 55 -13.99 18.09 13.26
N GLY A 56 -12.94 18.06 14.06
CA GLY A 56 -13.03 17.83 15.51
C GLY A 56 -13.10 16.36 15.91
N VAL A 57 -13.19 15.42 14.96
CA VAL A 57 -13.21 13.99 15.24
C VAL A 57 -11.84 13.38 14.97
N PRO A 58 -11.16 12.77 15.98
CA PRO A 58 -9.91 12.07 15.74
C PRO A 58 -10.09 10.93 14.73
N VAL A 59 -9.21 10.85 13.75
CA VAL A 59 -9.20 9.78 12.75
C VAL A 59 -7.89 9.03 12.77
N THR A 60 -7.95 7.69 12.73
CA THR A 60 -6.79 6.83 12.53
C THR A 60 -6.71 6.47 11.05
N MET A 61 -5.51 6.59 10.48
CA MET A 61 -5.24 6.23 9.10
C MET A 61 -4.02 5.33 9.04
N ASN A 62 -4.16 4.19 8.37
CA ASN A 62 -3.09 3.22 8.16
C ASN A 62 -2.58 3.38 6.71
N ALA A 63 -1.33 3.77 6.53
CA ALA A 63 -0.71 3.82 5.20
C ALA A 63 -0.04 2.47 4.91
N THR A 64 -0.64 1.69 4.06
CA THR A 64 -0.30 0.29 3.77
C THR A 64 -0.36 0.00 2.27
N PHE A 65 -0.14 -1.24 1.88
CA PHE A 65 -0.30 -1.71 0.50
C PHE A 65 -1.71 -1.39 -0.05
N PHE A 66 -2.76 -1.88 0.61
CA PHE A 66 -4.12 -1.72 0.10
C PHE A 66 -4.61 -0.27 0.12
N THR A 67 -4.26 0.51 1.15
CA THR A 67 -4.64 1.93 1.18
C THR A 67 -3.89 2.74 0.12
N THR A 68 -2.68 2.31 -0.26
CA THR A 68 -1.93 2.92 -1.38
C THR A 68 -2.61 2.62 -2.72
N ILE A 69 -3.08 1.39 -2.94
CA ILE A 69 -3.90 1.04 -4.13
C ILE A 69 -5.19 1.86 -4.14
N ALA A 70 -5.90 1.97 -3.01
CA ALA A 70 -7.11 2.77 -2.92
C ALA A 70 -6.86 4.24 -3.28
N THR A 71 -5.71 4.79 -2.88
CA THR A 71 -5.31 6.16 -3.29
C THR A 71 -5.15 6.27 -4.80
N GLY A 72 -4.51 5.30 -5.45
CA GLY A 72 -4.41 5.25 -6.93
C GLY A 72 -5.79 5.19 -7.61
N LEU A 73 -6.70 4.40 -7.06
CA LEU A 73 -8.07 4.32 -7.55
C LEU A 73 -8.84 5.63 -7.37
N VAL A 74 -8.65 6.35 -6.26
CA VAL A 74 -9.23 7.70 -6.08
C VAL A 74 -8.74 8.65 -7.16
N GLU A 75 -7.45 8.63 -7.48
CA GLU A 75 -6.90 9.47 -8.54
C GLU A 75 -7.54 9.16 -9.90
N TYR A 76 -7.69 7.88 -10.25
CA TYR A 76 -8.40 7.47 -11.45
C TYR A 76 -9.85 7.97 -11.49
N LEU A 77 -10.60 7.73 -10.41
CA LEU A 77 -12.01 8.12 -10.32
C LEU A 77 -12.20 9.64 -10.47
N VAL A 78 -11.30 10.42 -9.86
CA VAL A 78 -11.38 11.90 -9.96
C VAL A 78 -10.87 12.42 -11.30
N GLN A 79 -9.68 11.98 -11.73
CA GLN A 79 -8.99 12.59 -12.87
C GLN A 79 -9.50 12.07 -14.21
N THR A 80 -9.89 10.79 -14.29
CA THR A 80 -10.29 10.14 -15.53
C THR A 80 -11.81 10.06 -15.67
N ARG A 81 -12.51 9.68 -14.59
CA ARG A 81 -13.97 9.58 -14.59
C ARG A 81 -14.70 10.88 -14.24
N GLY A 82 -14.01 11.82 -13.59
CA GLY A 82 -14.61 13.10 -13.16
C GLY A 82 -15.50 12.99 -11.92
N ASP A 83 -15.35 11.95 -11.11
CA ASP A 83 -16.15 11.75 -9.91
C ASP A 83 -15.84 12.83 -8.86
N ALA A 84 -16.84 13.22 -8.06
CA ALA A 84 -16.62 14.10 -6.93
C ALA A 84 -15.70 13.42 -5.91
N ILE A 85 -14.71 14.14 -5.39
CA ILE A 85 -13.65 13.60 -4.52
C ILE A 85 -14.20 12.79 -3.33
N ASN A 86 -15.27 13.26 -2.67
CA ASN A 86 -15.85 12.56 -1.52
C ASN A 86 -16.40 11.17 -1.92
N ASN A 87 -17.08 11.11 -3.08
CA ASN A 87 -17.60 9.85 -3.61
C ASN A 87 -16.48 8.92 -4.07
N ALA A 88 -15.46 9.48 -4.71
CA ALA A 88 -14.29 8.72 -5.15
C ALA A 88 -13.55 8.06 -3.99
N VAL A 89 -13.34 8.78 -2.88
CA VAL A 89 -12.70 8.24 -1.68
C VAL A 89 -13.52 7.09 -1.09
N LEU A 90 -14.83 7.29 -0.92
CA LEU A 90 -15.70 6.24 -0.39
C LEU A 90 -15.71 5.00 -1.30
N GLN A 91 -15.90 5.21 -2.60
CA GLN A 91 -15.96 4.13 -3.58
C GLN A 91 -14.64 3.36 -3.65
N ALA A 92 -13.51 4.04 -3.70
CA ALA A 92 -12.20 3.40 -3.79
C ALA A 92 -11.89 2.56 -2.56
N ASN A 93 -12.10 3.09 -1.34
CA ASN A 93 -11.86 2.34 -0.12
C ASN A 93 -12.78 1.12 -0.01
N GLN A 94 -14.06 1.25 -0.37
CA GLN A 94 -15.00 0.13 -0.40
C GLN A 94 -14.62 -0.93 -1.44
N GLN A 95 -14.22 -0.53 -2.63
CA GLN A 95 -13.84 -1.44 -3.70
C GLN A 95 -12.58 -2.23 -3.35
N VAL A 96 -11.54 -1.56 -2.83
CA VAL A 96 -10.30 -2.24 -2.42
C VAL A 96 -10.53 -3.10 -1.17
N SER A 97 -11.37 -2.67 -0.23
CA SER A 97 -11.80 -3.53 0.91
C SER A 97 -12.51 -4.79 0.43
N SER A 98 -13.34 -4.69 -0.62
CA SER A 98 -13.99 -5.85 -1.23
C SER A 98 -12.98 -6.81 -1.88
N TRP A 99 -11.95 -6.28 -2.54
CA TRP A 99 -10.85 -7.11 -3.10
C TRP A 99 -10.03 -7.80 -2.01
N ALA A 100 -9.73 -7.08 -0.93
CA ALA A 100 -8.97 -7.60 0.21
C ALA A 100 -9.77 -8.63 1.04
N GLY A 101 -11.09 -8.51 1.06
CA GLY A 101 -11.99 -9.32 1.90
C GLY A 101 -12.06 -8.84 3.35
N PHE A 102 -11.62 -7.63 3.65
CA PHE A 102 -11.69 -6.96 4.95
C PHE A 102 -11.66 -5.43 4.79
N ASP A 103 -12.02 -4.70 5.85
CA ASP A 103 -11.96 -3.24 5.87
C ASP A 103 -10.50 -2.75 5.95
N ILE A 104 -10.01 -2.16 4.85
CA ILE A 104 -8.62 -1.66 4.75
C ILE A 104 -8.36 -0.39 5.57
N GLU A 105 -9.42 0.36 5.90
CA GLU A 105 -9.27 1.63 6.63
C GLU A 105 -9.03 1.42 8.12
N THR A 106 -9.63 0.38 8.69
CA THR A 106 -9.63 0.11 10.14
C THR A 106 -8.77 -1.09 10.53
N THR A 107 -8.55 -2.05 9.63
CA THR A 107 -7.72 -3.23 9.90
C THR A 107 -6.24 -2.88 9.93
N VAL A 108 -5.58 -3.17 11.03
CA VAL A 108 -4.13 -2.99 11.20
C VAL A 108 -3.43 -4.33 10.99
N PRO A 109 -2.52 -4.46 10.03
CA PRO A 109 -1.83 -5.73 9.81
C PRO A 109 -0.99 -6.12 11.02
N VAL A 110 -1.03 -7.39 11.41
CA VAL A 110 -0.11 -7.93 12.42
C VAL A 110 1.23 -8.29 11.77
N ASP A 111 2.30 -8.16 12.53
CA ASP A 111 3.61 -8.67 12.12
C ASP A 111 3.62 -10.20 12.26
N VAL A 112 3.46 -10.91 11.13
CA VAL A 112 3.41 -12.37 11.10
C VAL A 112 4.78 -13.03 11.25
N SER A 113 5.87 -12.27 11.24
CA SER A 113 7.22 -12.75 11.54
C SER A 113 7.42 -13.02 13.04
N ILE A 114 6.55 -12.47 13.89
CA ILE A 114 6.59 -12.66 15.33
C ILE A 114 5.79 -13.92 15.72
N PRO A 115 6.42 -14.98 16.25
CA PRO A 115 5.72 -16.23 16.58
C PRO A 115 4.54 -16.08 17.55
N SER A 116 4.55 -15.07 18.41
CA SER A 116 3.46 -14.77 19.36
C SER A 116 2.20 -14.22 18.67
N SER A 117 2.30 -13.77 17.44
CA SER A 117 1.14 -13.33 16.64
C SER A 117 0.39 -14.50 16.00
N ALA A 118 0.93 -15.73 16.05
CA ALA A 118 0.26 -16.92 15.54
C ALA A 118 -0.99 -17.21 16.38
N SER A 119 -2.15 -16.87 15.87
CA SER A 119 -3.45 -17.19 16.46
C SER A 119 -3.99 -18.48 15.86
N ALA A 120 -4.74 -19.25 16.66
CA ALA A 120 -5.50 -20.41 16.15
C ALA A 120 -6.60 -20.01 15.15
N PHE A 121 -6.97 -18.72 15.10
CA PHE A 121 -7.98 -18.16 14.21
C PHE A 121 -7.38 -17.08 13.34
N LEU A 122 -7.57 -17.20 12.03
CA LEU A 122 -7.22 -16.17 11.05
C LEU A 122 -8.21 -15.00 11.16
N THR A 123 -7.78 -13.94 11.84
CA THR A 123 -8.49 -12.65 11.83
C THR A 123 -8.12 -11.84 10.57
N ASP A 124 -8.83 -10.74 10.33
CA ASP A 124 -8.53 -9.85 9.20
C ASP A 124 -7.15 -9.20 9.34
N GLU A 125 -6.70 -8.90 10.56
CA GLU A 125 -5.35 -8.40 10.84
C GLU A 125 -4.27 -9.43 10.46
N HIS A 126 -4.53 -10.74 10.70
CA HIS A 126 -3.61 -11.80 10.27
C HIS A 126 -3.62 -11.97 8.75
N ARG A 127 -4.80 -11.95 8.10
CA ARG A 127 -4.90 -12.00 6.63
C ARG A 127 -4.11 -10.85 6.00
N TYR A 128 -4.25 -9.65 6.55
CA TYR A 128 -3.51 -8.49 6.08
C TYR A 128 -2.00 -8.67 6.25
N GLY A 129 -1.54 -9.11 7.42
CA GLY A 129 -0.12 -9.40 7.68
C GLY A 129 0.44 -10.46 6.70
N PHE A 130 -0.33 -11.54 6.43
CA PHE A 130 0.08 -12.56 5.45
C PHE A 130 0.18 -12.02 4.03
N VAL A 131 -0.71 -11.11 3.62
CA VAL A 131 -0.60 -10.47 2.30
C VAL A 131 0.68 -9.62 2.22
N ALA A 132 0.98 -8.83 3.25
CA ALA A 132 2.20 -8.03 3.30
C ALA A 132 3.47 -8.90 3.22
N ALA A 133 3.53 -9.98 4.02
CA ALA A 133 4.63 -10.94 3.97
C ALA A 133 4.71 -11.68 2.62
N GLY A 134 3.56 -12.00 2.02
CA GLY A 134 3.49 -12.62 0.69
C GLY A 134 4.06 -11.73 -0.41
N ILE A 135 3.79 -10.42 -0.37
CA ILE A 135 4.38 -9.45 -1.31
C ILE A 135 5.90 -9.38 -1.12
N SER A 136 6.37 -9.33 0.11
CA SER A 136 7.80 -9.32 0.41
C SER A 136 8.49 -10.61 -0.09
N GLU A 137 7.88 -11.79 0.12
CA GLU A 137 8.41 -13.07 -0.37
C GLU A 137 8.37 -13.15 -1.90
N LEU A 138 7.29 -12.69 -2.54
CA LEU A 138 7.17 -12.67 -4.00
C LEU A 138 8.31 -11.86 -4.63
N THR A 139 8.57 -10.65 -4.11
CA THR A 139 9.66 -9.81 -4.61
C THR A 139 11.03 -10.43 -4.34
N ARG A 140 11.21 -11.12 -3.20
CA ARG A 140 12.44 -11.88 -2.91
C ARG A 140 12.66 -13.00 -3.93
N GLN A 141 11.64 -13.76 -4.29
CA GLN A 141 11.74 -14.84 -5.28
C GLN A 141 12.09 -14.30 -6.67
N VAL A 142 11.44 -13.22 -7.12
CA VAL A 142 11.75 -12.55 -8.39
C VAL A 142 13.24 -12.17 -8.45
N ASN A 143 13.78 -11.62 -7.38
CA ASN A 143 15.18 -11.23 -7.33
C ASN A 143 16.13 -12.43 -7.42
N VAL A 144 15.76 -13.58 -6.81
CA VAL A 144 16.55 -14.84 -6.89
C VAL A 144 16.51 -15.42 -8.30
N ASP A 145 15.33 -15.49 -8.90
CA ASP A 145 15.11 -16.12 -10.21
C ASP A 145 15.84 -15.39 -11.35
N VAL A 146 15.96 -14.07 -11.25
CA VAL A 146 16.70 -13.28 -12.27
C VAL A 146 18.20 -13.17 -11.97
N GLY A 147 18.67 -13.74 -10.86
CA GLY A 147 20.09 -13.69 -10.48
C GLY A 147 20.61 -12.26 -10.29
N GLU A 148 19.74 -11.34 -9.88
CA GLU A 148 20.11 -9.93 -9.73
C GLU A 148 21.14 -9.74 -8.62
N PRO A 149 22.18 -8.95 -8.87
CA PRO A 149 23.14 -8.59 -7.83
C PRO A 149 22.42 -7.84 -6.69
N ALA A 150 22.89 -8.00 -5.46
CA ALA A 150 22.25 -7.45 -4.25
C ALA A 150 21.94 -5.95 -4.29
N HIS A 151 22.56 -5.19 -5.19
CA HIS A 151 22.31 -3.77 -5.38
C HIS A 151 21.15 -3.43 -6.37
N ARG A 152 20.57 -4.45 -7.02
CA ARG A 152 19.42 -4.32 -7.93
C ARG A 152 18.19 -5.09 -7.47
N VAL A 153 18.13 -5.36 -6.18
CA VAL A 153 17.00 -6.07 -5.58
C VAL A 153 15.74 -5.20 -5.65
N TRP A 154 14.67 -5.75 -6.19
CA TRP A 154 13.36 -5.11 -6.17
C TRP A 154 12.76 -5.22 -4.77
N PRO A 155 12.57 -4.12 -4.03
CA PRO A 155 11.93 -4.16 -2.73
C PRO A 155 10.41 -4.31 -2.85
N SER A 156 9.74 -4.76 -1.79
CA SER A 156 8.28 -4.87 -1.77
C SER A 156 7.58 -3.55 -2.11
N ILE A 157 8.15 -2.42 -1.72
CA ILE A 157 7.64 -1.09 -2.06
C ILE A 157 7.63 -0.81 -3.58
N ALA A 158 8.50 -1.46 -4.36
CA ALA A 158 8.47 -1.37 -5.82
C ALA A 158 7.23 -2.06 -6.40
N PHE A 159 6.83 -3.21 -5.84
CA PHE A 159 5.58 -3.88 -6.19
C PHE A 159 4.38 -3.02 -5.83
N ILE A 160 4.38 -2.44 -4.62
CA ILE A 160 3.30 -1.53 -4.16
C ILE A 160 3.17 -0.34 -5.12
N ARG A 161 4.29 0.23 -5.54
CA ARG A 161 4.30 1.32 -6.51
C ARG A 161 3.74 0.89 -7.87
N ALA A 162 4.11 -0.28 -8.36
CA ALA A 162 3.62 -0.83 -9.62
C ALA A 162 2.10 -1.04 -9.57
N ALA A 163 1.57 -1.62 -8.48
CA ALA A 163 0.14 -1.84 -8.29
C ALA A 163 -0.66 -0.51 -8.18
N TYR A 164 -0.08 0.50 -7.51
CA TYR A 164 -0.67 1.84 -7.48
C TYR A 164 -0.75 2.46 -8.88
N ASP A 165 0.33 2.37 -9.66
CA ASP A 165 0.36 2.93 -11.02
C ASP A 165 -0.60 2.21 -11.96
N ASP A 166 -0.77 0.90 -11.79
CA ASP A 166 -1.73 0.07 -12.52
C ASP A 166 -3.16 0.60 -12.33
N VAL A 167 -3.63 0.58 -11.10
CA VAL A 167 -4.99 1.01 -10.75
C VAL A 167 -5.25 2.47 -11.13
N ARG A 168 -4.24 3.34 -11.03
CA ARG A 168 -4.36 4.75 -11.37
C ARG A 168 -4.62 5.00 -12.86
N VAL A 169 -4.24 4.08 -13.73
CA VAL A 169 -4.36 4.25 -15.19
C VAL A 169 -5.78 3.98 -15.68
N ASP A 170 -6.40 2.89 -15.23
CA ASP A 170 -7.71 2.44 -15.75
C ASP A 170 -8.69 1.97 -14.68
N GLY A 171 -8.29 2.01 -13.40
CA GLY A 171 -9.13 1.59 -12.27
C GLY A 171 -9.16 0.08 -12.04
N LEU A 172 -8.31 -0.68 -12.72
CA LEU A 172 -8.19 -2.13 -12.59
C LEU A 172 -6.85 -2.51 -11.98
N LEU A 173 -6.81 -3.61 -11.26
CA LEU A 173 -5.58 -4.24 -10.78
C LEU A 173 -5.33 -5.48 -11.64
N ASP A 174 -4.92 -5.28 -12.89
CA ASP A 174 -4.77 -6.35 -13.87
C ASP A 174 -3.33 -6.49 -14.42
N GLY A 175 -2.40 -5.70 -13.87
CA GLY A 175 -1.00 -5.70 -14.25
C GLY A 175 -0.70 -4.92 -15.54
N ARG A 176 -1.62 -4.06 -15.98
CA ARG A 176 -1.49 -3.30 -17.23
C ARG A 176 -1.46 -1.80 -16.98
N GLY A 177 -0.30 -1.20 -17.13
CA GLY A 177 -0.16 0.24 -17.14
C GLY A 177 -0.39 0.86 -18.53
N SER A 178 -0.24 2.18 -18.62
CA SER A 178 -0.41 2.95 -19.87
C SER A 178 0.48 2.49 -21.05
N ALA A 179 1.60 1.84 -20.75
CA ALA A 179 2.56 1.33 -21.74
C ALA A 179 2.42 -0.20 -22.02
N GLY A 180 1.40 -0.86 -21.47
CA GLY A 180 1.20 -2.30 -21.56
C GLY A 180 1.47 -3.02 -20.24
N ALA A 181 1.89 -4.29 -20.29
CA ALA A 181 2.15 -5.08 -19.09
C ALA A 181 3.15 -4.41 -18.14
N ILE A 182 2.82 -4.36 -16.85
CA ILE A 182 3.72 -3.89 -15.81
C ILE A 182 4.68 -5.03 -15.46
N THR A 183 5.97 -4.73 -15.44
CA THR A 183 7.00 -5.72 -15.13
C THR A 183 7.86 -5.27 -13.95
N LEU A 184 8.21 -6.21 -13.09
CA LEU A 184 9.26 -6.08 -12.07
C LEU A 184 10.36 -7.08 -12.41
N GLY A 185 11.42 -6.59 -13.03
CA GLY A 185 12.43 -7.49 -13.60
C GLY A 185 11.84 -8.39 -14.68
N SER A 186 11.90 -9.71 -14.49
CA SER A 186 11.29 -10.72 -15.38
C SER A 186 9.83 -11.04 -15.04
N LEU A 187 9.32 -10.60 -13.89
CA LEU A 187 7.94 -10.84 -13.49
C LEU A 187 7.00 -9.90 -14.24
N SER A 188 6.07 -10.45 -15.01
CA SER A 188 4.89 -9.72 -15.50
C SER A 188 3.80 -9.77 -14.44
N LEU A 189 3.16 -8.65 -14.18
CA LEU A 189 2.00 -8.57 -13.26
C LEU A 189 0.67 -8.92 -13.96
N THR A 190 0.72 -9.21 -15.26
CA THR A 190 -0.45 -9.68 -16.05
C THR A 190 -0.61 -11.17 -15.97
#